data_d7b2b70894cfc9453689837c3efef934
#
_entry.id   d7b2b70894cfc9453689837c3efef934
#
_cell.length_a   1.000
_cell.length_b   1.000
_cell.length_c   1.000
_cell.angle_alpha   90.00
_cell.angle_beta   90.00
_cell.angle_gamma   90.00
#
_symmetry.space_group_name_H-M   'P 1'
#
loop_
_entity.id
_entity.type
_entity.pdbx_description
1 polymer ?
#
loop_
_entity_poly.entity_id
_entity_poly.type
_entity_poly.pdbx_seq_one_letter_code
_entity_poly.pdbx_strand_id
1 'polypeptide(L)'
;MSDPDGKGSGTRAEDLFSFGVCLLALSTGKIPGVGVDPEELIARRAEKGSIEAYVDPRTIPRDLIDGIRGLMSEDPRERWTLEQFKSWQEGNRIPPPRPYAMVRAHAGFDFAGKKWWTAPAAAMALCRRPDAGIKALQAGSVLDWMKKSLPDNVPTDALAAVMAEYEVSGGGNEQLLLAKASIAMDPGAPIRYSGIGVRLDGIGAALACGWRKPGGMQLIGDLLKANLPSYWLNSQPKHVNRGVGVTAHLEKIGRWVTDGSPGAGMERCLYELNPNLPCQSPITAGRWVSDPAELLPAIDASAAAGGLSRQPIDRHIAAFLAARSHADTTQLLGLMQPQNVDEHSAIGTLRLLAELQTSFKSRALPGLGMYCAELLKPVIETFHHRKRRGKLAEVVVAVAKSGNLSALLKLADDPDFKKLDRRGFDKAKELWVKCETDLATLERDTPKRKDDARRKGRESAAMVSSGLAVLTVGVTFLLKWL
;
A
#
# COMPACT_ATOMS: atom_id res chain seq x y z
N MET A 1 22.41 18.05 0.24
CA MET A 1 22.12 17.31 1.50
C MET A 1 20.71 16.77 1.36
N SER A 2 20.46 15.59 1.91
CA SER A 2 19.10 15.08 2.10
C SER A 2 18.48 15.69 3.34
N ASP A 3 17.13 15.72 3.35
CA ASP A 3 16.39 16.01 4.57
C ASP A 3 16.69 14.92 5.63
N PRO A 4 16.59 15.24 6.93
CA PRO A 4 16.81 14.25 7.98
C PRO A 4 15.97 12.98 7.80
N ASP A 5 14.69 13.14 7.47
CA ASP A 5 13.75 12.05 7.23
C ASP A 5 14.08 11.23 5.95
N GLY A 6 14.80 11.82 5.00
CA GLY A 6 15.17 11.22 3.72
C GLY A 6 16.64 10.77 3.62
N LYS A 7 17.37 10.73 4.74
CA LYS A 7 18.80 10.40 4.75
C LYS A 7 19.10 8.90 4.53
N GLY A 8 18.15 8.02 4.84
CA GLY A 8 18.37 6.57 4.82
C GLY A 8 18.98 6.03 6.11
N SER A 9 19.31 4.73 6.07
CA SER A 9 19.84 4.01 7.25
C SER A 9 21.30 4.32 7.59
N GLY A 10 22.01 5.00 6.70
CA GLY A 10 23.43 5.28 6.85
C GLY A 10 24.33 4.07 6.55
N THR A 11 25.63 4.33 6.47
CA THR A 11 26.65 3.32 6.23
C THR A 11 27.80 3.47 7.22
N ARG A 12 28.59 2.41 7.41
CA ARG A 12 29.82 2.48 8.23
C ARG A 12 30.76 3.59 7.75
N ALA A 13 30.81 3.83 6.45
CA ALA A 13 31.62 4.91 5.89
C ALA A 13 31.11 6.30 6.28
N GLU A 14 29.80 6.49 6.44
CA GLU A 14 29.21 7.74 6.93
C GLU A 14 29.46 7.94 8.43
N ASP A 15 29.45 6.86 9.22
CA ASP A 15 29.82 6.92 10.65
C ASP A 15 31.28 7.31 10.81
N LEU A 16 32.17 6.77 9.99
CA LEU A 16 33.60 7.13 9.99
C LEU A 16 33.84 8.59 9.58
N PHE A 17 33.06 9.11 8.61
CA PHE A 17 33.08 10.52 8.26
C PHE A 17 32.65 11.39 9.46
N SER A 18 31.56 11.01 10.10
CA SER A 18 31.04 11.71 11.30
C SER A 18 32.05 11.69 12.45
N PHE A 19 32.74 10.55 12.62
CA PHE A 19 33.83 10.43 13.57
C PHE A 19 35.01 11.38 13.22
N GLY A 20 35.36 11.48 11.92
CA GLY A 20 36.37 12.44 11.44
C GLY A 20 35.96 13.90 11.73
N VAL A 21 34.67 14.25 11.59
CA VAL A 21 34.15 15.58 11.96
C VAL A 21 34.27 15.82 13.48
N CYS A 22 34.01 14.80 14.30
CA CYS A 22 34.20 14.90 15.76
C CYS A 22 35.67 15.12 16.11
N LEU A 23 36.62 14.40 15.48
CA LEU A 23 38.05 14.61 15.67
C LEU A 23 38.48 16.02 15.26
N LEU A 24 37.95 16.51 14.13
CA LEU A 24 38.19 17.88 13.68
C LEU A 24 37.70 18.90 14.70
N ALA A 25 36.50 18.71 15.25
CA ALA A 25 35.96 19.58 16.29
C ALA A 25 36.82 19.59 17.55
N LEU A 26 37.24 18.42 18.02
CA LEU A 26 38.08 18.27 19.21
C LEU A 26 39.47 18.88 19.01
N SER A 27 40.07 18.66 17.81
CA SER A 27 41.41 19.18 17.50
C SER A 27 41.49 20.70 17.35
N THR A 28 40.38 21.34 16.93
CA THR A 28 40.31 22.78 16.69
C THR A 28 39.60 23.55 17.80
N GLY A 29 38.91 22.85 18.73
CA GLY A 29 38.06 23.44 19.75
C GLY A 29 36.83 24.17 19.22
N LYS A 30 36.47 23.92 17.95
CA LYS A 30 35.33 24.56 17.29
C LYS A 30 34.41 23.51 16.63
N ILE A 31 33.11 23.67 16.79
CA ILE A 31 32.14 22.80 16.09
C ILE A 31 32.08 23.22 14.63
N PRO A 32 32.39 22.34 13.66
CA PRO A 32 32.41 22.66 12.26
C PRO A 32 31.06 23.15 11.74
N GLY A 33 31.05 24.26 11.00
CA GLY A 33 29.84 24.82 10.38
C GLY A 33 28.91 25.61 11.29
N VAL A 34 29.21 25.75 12.59
CA VAL A 34 28.39 26.59 13.48
C VAL A 34 28.56 28.06 13.11
N GLY A 35 27.43 28.79 12.98
CA GLY A 35 27.41 30.20 12.61
C GLY A 35 27.61 30.48 11.12
N VAL A 36 27.73 29.45 10.26
CA VAL A 36 27.78 29.57 8.81
C VAL A 36 26.41 29.29 8.23
N ASP A 37 25.97 30.10 7.27
CA ASP A 37 24.75 29.82 6.52
C ASP A 37 24.84 28.42 5.88
N PRO A 38 23.83 27.55 6.07
CA PRO A 38 23.86 26.18 5.53
C PRO A 38 24.07 26.14 4.01
N GLU A 39 23.55 27.09 3.25
CA GLU A 39 23.74 27.17 1.82
C GLU A 39 25.18 27.50 1.46
N GLU A 40 25.77 28.43 2.17
CA GLU A 40 27.18 28.79 2.00
C GLU A 40 28.11 27.65 2.38
N LEU A 41 27.81 26.95 3.46
CA LEU A 41 28.59 25.78 3.88
C LEU A 41 28.58 24.66 2.84
N ILE A 42 27.40 24.38 2.27
CA ILE A 42 27.27 23.37 1.20
C ILE A 42 28.02 23.81 -0.05
N ALA A 43 27.92 25.08 -0.44
CA ALA A 43 28.65 25.63 -1.57
C ALA A 43 30.17 25.51 -1.37
N ARG A 44 30.68 25.89 -0.20
CA ARG A 44 32.08 25.75 0.18
C ARG A 44 32.55 24.29 0.13
N ARG A 45 31.72 23.35 0.64
CA ARG A 45 32.04 21.92 0.56
C ARG A 45 32.08 21.41 -0.89
N ALA A 46 31.14 21.87 -1.71
CA ALA A 46 31.12 21.52 -3.12
C ALA A 46 32.29 22.13 -3.92
N GLU A 47 32.92 23.17 -3.43
CA GLU A 47 34.02 23.85 -4.11
C GLU A 47 35.42 23.45 -3.61
N LYS A 48 35.55 23.20 -2.29
CA LYS A 48 36.85 23.03 -1.62
C LYS A 48 37.02 21.70 -0.91
N GLY A 49 35.94 20.90 -0.79
CA GLY A 49 35.90 19.72 0.07
C GLY A 49 35.52 20.06 1.51
N SER A 50 35.25 19.02 2.30
CA SER A 50 34.69 19.17 3.64
C SER A 50 35.65 19.83 4.63
N ILE A 51 36.93 19.47 4.62
CA ILE A 51 37.90 19.99 5.60
C ILE A 51 38.08 21.49 5.41
N GLU A 52 38.40 21.94 4.20
CA GLU A 52 38.64 23.35 3.85
C GLU A 52 37.36 24.19 3.96
N ALA A 53 36.17 23.56 3.85
CA ALA A 53 34.92 24.25 4.06
C ALA A 53 34.63 24.54 5.54
N TYR A 54 35.13 23.68 6.44
CA TYR A 54 34.91 23.80 7.88
C TYR A 54 35.95 24.64 8.58
N VAL A 55 37.23 24.45 8.23
CA VAL A 55 38.37 25.09 8.94
C VAL A 55 39.52 25.38 7.96
N ASP A 56 40.44 26.24 8.34
CA ASP A 56 41.75 26.35 7.69
C ASP A 56 42.57 25.08 8.07
N PRO A 57 42.98 24.21 7.12
CA PRO A 57 43.73 23.00 7.44
C PRO A 57 45.02 23.24 8.25
N ARG A 58 45.57 24.43 8.17
CA ARG A 58 46.79 24.83 8.95
C ARG A 58 46.50 24.92 10.45
N THR A 59 45.27 25.01 10.86
CA THR A 59 44.87 25.04 12.30
C THR A 59 44.79 23.65 12.90
N ILE A 60 44.81 22.58 12.07
CA ILE A 60 44.77 21.20 12.53
C ILE A 60 46.20 20.76 12.94
N PRO A 61 46.35 20.12 14.11
CA PRO A 61 47.65 19.57 14.53
C PRO A 61 48.20 18.61 13.49
N ARG A 62 49.55 18.71 13.21
CA ARG A 62 50.20 17.91 12.15
C ARG A 62 50.02 16.40 12.34
N ASP A 63 50.01 15.95 13.59
CA ASP A 63 49.89 14.53 13.93
C ASP A 63 48.47 13.99 13.70
N LEU A 64 47.46 14.87 13.56
CA LEU A 64 46.04 14.48 13.36
C LEU A 64 45.53 14.68 11.94
N ILE A 65 46.23 15.51 11.13
CA ILE A 65 45.69 15.94 9.82
C ILE A 65 45.49 14.74 8.86
N ASP A 66 46.40 13.76 8.87
CA ASP A 66 46.28 12.60 7.97
C ASP A 66 45.14 11.66 8.37
N GLY A 67 44.97 11.44 9.68
CA GLY A 67 43.81 10.67 10.20
C GLY A 67 42.45 11.34 9.88
N ILE A 68 42.37 12.66 10.07
CA ILE A 68 41.19 13.44 9.72
C ILE A 68 40.94 13.39 8.21
N ARG A 69 41.93 13.57 7.37
CA ARG A 69 41.82 13.43 5.90
C ARG A 69 41.38 12.04 5.47
N GLY A 70 41.94 11.00 6.10
CA GLY A 70 41.56 9.61 5.83
C GLY A 70 40.08 9.34 6.11
N LEU A 71 39.60 9.80 7.26
CA LEU A 71 38.18 9.64 7.70
C LEU A 71 37.22 10.54 6.95
N MET A 72 37.62 11.76 6.59
CA MET A 72 36.77 12.76 5.95
C MET A 72 36.88 12.83 4.43
N SER A 73 37.46 11.81 3.78
CA SER A 73 37.46 11.70 2.32
C SER A 73 36.01 11.82 1.77
N GLU A 74 35.84 12.63 0.73
CA GLU A 74 34.52 12.85 0.10
C GLU A 74 34.02 11.58 -0.57
N ASP A 75 34.89 10.79 -1.21
CA ASP A 75 34.52 9.50 -1.77
C ASP A 75 34.46 8.42 -0.68
N PRO A 76 33.29 7.86 -0.39
CA PRO A 76 33.14 6.81 0.64
C PRO A 76 33.99 5.55 0.36
N ARG A 77 34.37 5.32 -0.90
CA ARG A 77 35.18 4.15 -1.31
C ARG A 77 36.64 4.32 -1.00
N GLU A 78 37.12 5.56 -1.03
CA GLU A 78 38.52 5.90 -0.72
C GLU A 78 38.68 6.27 0.77
N ARG A 79 37.60 6.45 1.47
CA ARG A 79 37.61 6.77 2.90
C ARG A 79 38.18 5.63 3.70
N TRP A 80 39.06 5.96 4.65
CA TRP A 80 39.66 4.95 5.50
C TRP A 80 38.61 4.11 6.23
N THR A 81 38.88 2.80 6.31
CA THR A 81 38.15 1.90 7.18
C THR A 81 38.62 2.05 8.63
N LEU A 82 37.84 1.46 9.56
CA LEU A 82 38.19 1.47 10.97
C LEU A 82 39.57 0.79 11.21
N GLU A 83 39.88 -0.27 10.46
CA GLU A 83 41.14 -0.99 10.53
C GLU A 83 42.32 -0.13 10.07
N GLN A 84 42.15 0.62 8.98
CA GLN A 84 43.14 1.58 8.51
C GLN A 84 43.37 2.70 9.52
N PHE A 85 42.31 3.24 10.10
CA PHE A 85 42.42 4.26 11.13
C PHE A 85 43.18 3.75 12.39
N LYS A 86 42.85 2.53 12.86
CA LYS A 86 43.58 1.90 13.97
C LYS A 86 45.06 1.67 13.65
N SER A 87 45.37 1.15 12.47
CA SER A 87 46.72 0.94 12.04
C SER A 87 47.53 2.25 11.96
N TRP A 88 46.93 3.33 11.50
CA TRP A 88 47.54 4.66 11.53
C TRP A 88 47.78 5.14 12.98
N GLN A 89 46.82 4.91 13.88
CA GLN A 89 46.96 5.24 15.30
C GLN A 89 48.11 4.48 15.98
N GLU A 90 48.40 3.26 15.56
CA GLU A 90 49.51 2.42 15.99
C GLU A 90 50.87 2.88 15.41
N GLY A 91 50.86 3.96 14.62
CA GLY A 91 52.08 4.53 14.04
C GLY A 91 52.44 4.04 12.65
N ASN A 92 51.64 3.19 12.04
CA ASN A 92 51.86 2.74 10.65
C ASN A 92 51.54 3.90 9.69
N ARG A 93 52.44 4.11 8.70
CA ARG A 93 52.22 5.13 7.67
C ARG A 93 51.22 4.66 6.65
N ILE A 94 49.98 5.18 6.74
CA ILE A 94 48.95 4.99 5.74
C ILE A 94 48.75 6.34 5.05
N PRO A 95 48.95 6.44 3.73
CA PRO A 95 48.76 7.70 3.03
C PRO A 95 47.26 8.05 3.03
N PRO A 96 46.87 9.29 3.37
CA PRO A 96 45.50 9.71 3.27
C PRO A 96 45.06 9.74 1.80
N PRO A 97 43.77 9.54 1.51
CA PRO A 97 43.24 9.69 0.16
C PRO A 97 43.58 11.05 -0.43
N ARG A 98 43.76 11.11 -1.73
CA ARG A 98 44.00 12.37 -2.41
C ARG A 98 42.76 13.26 -2.24
N PRO A 99 42.94 14.57 -2.01
CA PRO A 99 41.81 15.49 -2.00
C PRO A 99 41.00 15.36 -3.27
N TYR A 100 39.66 15.27 -3.13
CA TYR A 100 38.79 15.20 -4.30
C TYR A 100 38.89 16.53 -5.07
N ALA A 101 39.44 16.44 -6.30
CA ALA A 101 39.54 17.61 -7.18
C ALA A 101 38.16 17.90 -7.77
N MET A 102 37.43 18.83 -7.17
CA MET A 102 36.18 19.31 -7.74
C MET A 102 36.44 19.99 -9.07
N VAL A 103 35.66 19.62 -10.09
CA VAL A 103 35.76 20.27 -11.40
C VAL A 103 35.11 21.65 -11.31
N ARG A 104 35.95 22.68 -11.40
CA ARG A 104 35.56 24.08 -11.29
C ARG A 104 35.49 24.73 -12.64
N ALA A 105 34.43 25.53 -12.86
CA ALA A 105 34.27 26.34 -14.05
C ALA A 105 35.31 27.50 -14.10
N HIS A 106 35.76 27.88 -15.27
CA HIS A 106 36.63 29.06 -15.46
C HIS A 106 35.86 30.39 -15.32
N ALA A 107 34.54 30.38 -15.58
CA ALA A 107 33.64 31.49 -15.32
C ALA A 107 32.45 31.05 -14.44
N GLY A 108 32.16 31.80 -13.39
CA GLY A 108 31.08 31.44 -12.46
C GLY A 108 29.71 31.66 -13.07
N PHE A 109 28.75 30.82 -12.75
CA PHE A 109 27.34 30.98 -13.09
C PHE A 109 26.68 32.00 -12.14
N ASP A 110 26.20 33.11 -12.69
CA ASP A 110 25.50 34.16 -11.92
C ASP A 110 24.04 33.73 -11.72
N PHE A 111 23.69 33.36 -10.47
CA PHE A 111 22.32 32.99 -10.14
C PHE A 111 21.95 33.44 -8.73
N ALA A 112 20.81 34.08 -8.60
CA ALA A 112 20.24 34.54 -7.32
C ALA A 112 21.20 35.45 -6.51
N GLY A 113 21.96 36.32 -7.19
CA GLY A 113 22.88 37.28 -6.57
C GLY A 113 24.21 36.69 -6.10
N LYS A 114 24.50 35.41 -6.43
CA LYS A 114 25.76 34.70 -6.10
C LYS A 114 26.36 34.09 -7.37
N LYS A 115 27.70 33.89 -7.34
CA LYS A 115 28.42 33.16 -8.37
C LYS A 115 28.68 31.72 -7.95
N TRP A 116 28.29 30.78 -8.81
CA TRP A 116 28.43 29.35 -8.58
C TRP A 116 29.51 28.80 -9.54
N TRP A 117 30.48 28.07 -9.01
CA TRP A 117 31.67 27.67 -9.73
C TRP A 117 31.70 26.18 -10.11
N THR A 118 30.76 25.39 -9.58
CA THR A 118 30.69 23.95 -9.88
C THR A 118 29.26 23.56 -10.23
N ALA A 119 29.09 22.56 -11.10
CA ALA A 119 27.79 22.07 -11.50
C ALA A 119 26.95 21.57 -10.30
N PRO A 120 27.50 20.82 -9.31
CA PRO A 120 26.77 20.43 -8.12
C PRO A 120 26.27 21.60 -7.27
N ALA A 121 27.08 22.64 -7.08
CA ALA A 121 26.67 23.82 -6.33
C ALA A 121 25.56 24.63 -7.06
N ALA A 122 25.69 24.77 -8.37
CA ALA A 122 24.65 25.40 -9.20
C ALA A 122 23.34 24.59 -9.17
N ALA A 123 23.39 23.27 -9.30
CA ALA A 123 22.22 22.39 -9.20
C ALA A 123 21.47 22.55 -7.87
N MET A 124 22.21 22.62 -6.78
CA MET A 124 21.64 22.87 -5.44
C MET A 124 20.96 24.26 -5.38
N ALA A 125 21.62 25.29 -5.87
CA ALA A 125 21.08 26.68 -5.86
C ALA A 125 19.80 26.78 -6.67
N LEU A 126 19.72 26.15 -7.83
CA LEU A 126 18.53 26.07 -8.67
C LEU A 126 17.35 25.44 -7.92
N CYS A 127 17.59 24.29 -7.27
CA CYS A 127 16.54 23.60 -6.51
C CYS A 127 16.06 24.37 -5.27
N ARG A 128 16.90 25.19 -4.67
CA ARG A 128 16.52 26.03 -3.51
C ARG A 128 15.67 27.23 -3.89
N ARG A 129 15.71 27.66 -5.15
CA ARG A 129 14.89 28.74 -5.72
C ARG A 129 14.20 28.24 -6.98
N PRO A 130 13.20 27.34 -6.81
CA PRO A 130 12.64 26.57 -7.93
C PRO A 130 12.13 27.44 -9.07
N ASP A 131 11.38 28.51 -8.76
CA ASP A 131 10.82 29.38 -9.81
C ASP A 131 11.90 30.07 -10.65
N ALA A 132 12.96 30.57 -10.03
CA ALA A 132 14.09 31.17 -10.72
C ALA A 132 14.94 30.10 -11.42
N GLY A 133 15.09 28.93 -10.80
CA GLY A 133 15.82 27.80 -11.36
C GLY A 133 15.17 27.26 -12.63
N ILE A 134 13.85 27.10 -12.64
CA ILE A 134 13.08 26.68 -13.80
C ILE A 134 13.24 27.70 -14.94
N LYS A 135 13.10 29.01 -14.67
CA LYS A 135 13.31 30.06 -15.64
C LYS A 135 14.73 30.03 -16.23
N ALA A 136 15.75 29.80 -15.41
CA ALA A 136 17.13 29.72 -15.89
C ALA A 136 17.36 28.49 -16.77
N LEU A 137 16.73 27.37 -16.48
CA LEU A 137 16.74 26.18 -17.34
C LEU A 137 16.02 26.46 -18.66
N GLN A 138 14.80 26.96 -18.62
CA GLN A 138 13.99 27.28 -19.81
C GLN A 138 14.67 28.28 -20.73
N ALA A 139 15.40 29.24 -20.15
CA ALA A 139 16.21 30.21 -20.91
C ALA A 139 17.49 29.60 -21.52
N GLY A 140 17.81 28.31 -21.23
CA GLY A 140 19.05 27.66 -21.71
C GLY A 140 20.32 28.15 -21.04
N SER A 141 20.27 29.15 -20.16
CA SER A 141 21.44 29.80 -19.55
C SER A 141 22.34 28.84 -18.76
N VAL A 142 21.75 27.81 -18.11
CA VAL A 142 22.45 26.80 -17.34
C VAL A 142 23.26 25.89 -18.27
N LEU A 143 22.64 25.40 -19.34
CA LEU A 143 23.30 24.53 -20.33
C LEU A 143 24.43 25.30 -21.08
N ASP A 144 24.15 26.52 -21.43
CA ASP A 144 25.13 27.40 -22.05
C ASP A 144 26.34 27.68 -21.19
N TRP A 145 26.11 27.95 -19.89
CA TRP A 145 27.18 28.09 -18.92
C TRP A 145 28.02 26.80 -18.79
N MET A 146 27.36 25.67 -18.67
CA MET A 146 28.06 24.37 -18.55
C MET A 146 28.95 24.12 -19.78
N LYS A 147 28.43 24.31 -20.97
CA LYS A 147 29.18 24.10 -22.23
C LYS A 147 30.34 25.07 -22.41
N LYS A 148 30.17 26.32 -21.96
CA LYS A 148 31.18 27.36 -22.19
C LYS A 148 32.23 27.45 -21.09
N SER A 149 31.89 27.07 -19.87
CA SER A 149 32.70 27.37 -18.66
C SER A 149 33.24 26.17 -17.94
N LEU A 150 32.67 25.01 -18.11
CA LEU A 150 33.22 23.77 -17.54
C LEU A 150 34.21 23.11 -18.53
N PRO A 151 35.21 22.38 -18.02
CA PRO A 151 36.12 21.60 -18.88
C PRO A 151 35.36 20.55 -19.72
N ASP A 152 35.90 20.21 -20.88
CA ASP A 152 35.29 19.27 -21.85
C ASP A 152 35.03 17.86 -21.31
N ASN A 153 35.71 17.49 -20.24
CA ASN A 153 35.50 16.19 -19.58
C ASN A 153 34.21 16.16 -18.69
N VAL A 154 33.51 17.27 -18.52
CA VAL A 154 32.22 17.31 -17.81
C VAL A 154 31.11 17.02 -18.79
N PRO A 155 30.37 15.91 -18.62
CA PRO A 155 29.30 15.58 -19.58
C PRO A 155 28.15 16.58 -19.46
N THR A 156 27.86 17.30 -20.54
CA THR A 156 26.72 18.19 -20.66
C THR A 156 25.52 17.54 -21.35
N ASP A 157 25.75 16.38 -21.97
CA ASP A 157 24.76 15.64 -22.77
C ASP A 157 23.53 15.23 -21.97
N ALA A 158 23.75 14.85 -20.70
CA ALA A 158 22.65 14.47 -19.82
C ALA A 158 21.68 15.63 -19.58
N LEU A 159 22.19 16.85 -19.34
CA LEU A 159 21.36 18.03 -19.19
C LEU A 159 20.69 18.45 -20.51
N ALA A 160 21.44 18.36 -21.62
CA ALA A 160 20.90 18.63 -22.95
C ALA A 160 19.73 17.68 -23.29
N ALA A 161 19.86 16.39 -22.96
CA ALA A 161 18.79 15.41 -23.15
C ALA A 161 17.54 15.73 -22.31
N VAL A 162 17.72 16.17 -21.06
CA VAL A 162 16.60 16.60 -20.19
C VAL A 162 15.87 17.81 -20.78
N MET A 163 16.62 18.79 -21.29
CA MET A 163 16.03 19.97 -21.92
C MET A 163 15.25 19.61 -23.18
N ALA A 164 15.83 18.75 -24.03
CA ALA A 164 15.15 18.28 -25.24
C ALA A 164 13.87 17.49 -24.93
N GLU A 165 13.90 16.62 -23.93
CA GLU A 165 12.72 15.87 -23.46
C GLU A 165 11.60 16.84 -23.01
N TYR A 166 11.96 17.88 -22.26
CA TYR A 166 11.00 18.88 -21.80
C TYR A 166 10.38 19.67 -22.96
N GLU A 167 11.16 20.10 -23.96
CA GLU A 167 10.67 20.79 -25.13
C GLU A 167 9.72 19.90 -25.96
N VAL A 168 10.09 18.65 -26.20
CA VAL A 168 9.25 17.68 -26.95
C VAL A 168 7.93 17.41 -26.23
N SER A 169 7.93 17.41 -24.88
CA SER A 169 6.72 17.23 -24.10
C SER A 169 5.77 18.43 -24.07
N GLY A 170 6.10 19.52 -24.78
CA GLY A 170 5.30 20.75 -24.83
C GLY A 170 5.32 21.54 -23.51
N GLY A 171 6.39 21.46 -22.75
CA GLY A 171 6.54 22.26 -21.53
C GLY A 171 5.78 21.67 -20.33
N GLY A 172 5.89 20.37 -20.10
CA GLY A 172 5.19 19.63 -19.06
C GLY A 172 5.52 20.04 -17.61
N ASN A 173 5.70 19.07 -16.72
CA ASN A 173 5.93 19.31 -15.29
C ASN A 173 7.29 20.00 -15.02
N GLU A 174 7.26 21.29 -14.69
CA GLU A 174 8.44 22.13 -14.41
C GLU A 174 9.25 21.63 -13.19
N GLN A 175 8.58 21.10 -12.17
CA GLN A 175 9.27 20.52 -11.01
C GLN A 175 10.04 19.23 -11.38
N LEU A 176 9.52 18.47 -12.34
CA LEU A 176 10.19 17.30 -12.89
C LEU A 176 11.41 17.70 -13.74
N LEU A 177 11.28 18.76 -14.55
CA LEU A 177 12.40 19.35 -15.29
C LEU A 177 13.54 19.70 -14.32
N LEU A 178 13.23 20.48 -13.28
CA LEU A 178 14.23 20.93 -12.30
C LEU A 178 14.90 19.73 -11.58
N ALA A 179 14.11 18.73 -11.19
CA ALA A 179 14.62 17.53 -10.56
C ALA A 179 15.56 16.73 -11.47
N LYS A 180 15.15 16.44 -12.71
CA LYS A 180 15.99 15.74 -13.70
C LYS A 180 17.26 16.52 -14.04
N ALA A 181 17.14 17.85 -14.23
CA ALA A 181 18.28 18.71 -14.47
C ALA A 181 19.26 18.69 -13.30
N SER A 182 18.78 18.74 -12.06
CA SER A 182 19.64 18.65 -10.87
C SER A 182 20.37 17.31 -10.77
N ILE A 183 19.75 16.21 -11.17
CA ILE A 183 20.37 14.87 -11.23
C ILE A 183 21.43 14.82 -12.33
N ALA A 184 21.14 15.41 -13.50
CA ALA A 184 22.10 15.48 -14.62
C ALA A 184 23.34 16.27 -14.26
N MET A 185 23.20 17.36 -13.48
CA MET A 185 24.32 18.22 -13.04
C MET A 185 25.08 17.63 -11.84
N ASP A 186 24.43 16.85 -10.97
CA ASP A 186 24.96 16.31 -9.74
C ASP A 186 24.38 14.92 -9.46
N PRO A 187 24.81 13.89 -10.22
CA PRO A 187 24.22 12.55 -10.10
C PRO A 187 24.51 11.87 -8.75
N GLY A 188 25.56 12.27 -8.03
CA GLY A 188 25.87 11.78 -6.69
C GLY A 188 25.02 12.36 -5.57
N ALA A 189 24.26 13.40 -5.85
CA ALA A 189 23.40 14.06 -4.86
C ALA A 189 22.14 13.25 -4.55
N PRO A 190 21.48 13.56 -3.43
CA PRO A 190 20.09 13.14 -3.18
C PRO A 190 19.16 13.63 -4.28
N ILE A 191 18.07 12.88 -4.49
CA ILE A 191 16.99 13.30 -5.38
C ILE A 191 16.33 14.53 -4.77
N ARG A 192 16.33 15.66 -5.52
CA ARG A 192 15.71 16.92 -5.10
C ARG A 192 14.42 17.12 -5.88
N TYR A 193 13.30 17.22 -5.19
CA TYR A 193 11.98 17.38 -5.82
C TYR A 193 11.08 18.24 -4.93
N SER A 194 10.53 19.31 -5.48
CA SER A 194 9.55 20.18 -4.79
C SER A 194 9.95 20.58 -3.36
N GLY A 195 11.24 20.92 -3.18
CA GLY A 195 11.76 21.39 -1.90
C GLY A 195 12.22 20.29 -0.93
N ILE A 196 12.00 19.01 -1.24
CA ILE A 196 12.55 17.89 -0.46
C ILE A 196 13.82 17.33 -1.11
N GLY A 197 14.70 16.79 -0.27
CA GLY A 197 15.92 16.10 -0.69
C GLY A 197 15.98 14.70 -0.08
N VAL A 198 15.91 13.65 -0.89
CA VAL A 198 15.89 12.26 -0.41
C VAL A 198 16.94 11.40 -1.08
N ARG A 199 17.61 10.55 -0.33
CA ARG A 199 18.46 9.49 -0.88
C ARG A 199 17.60 8.30 -1.30
N LEU A 200 18.10 7.49 -2.21
CA LEU A 200 17.36 6.32 -2.70
C LEU A 200 16.95 5.38 -1.55
N ASP A 201 17.86 5.10 -0.64
CA ASP A 201 17.64 4.29 0.55
C ASP A 201 16.87 5.00 1.67
N GLY A 202 16.65 6.31 1.54
CA GLY A 202 15.90 7.15 2.47
C GLY A 202 14.44 7.38 2.08
N ILE A 203 14.03 6.99 0.87
CA ILE A 203 12.66 7.22 0.38
C ILE A 203 11.62 6.57 1.29
N GLY A 204 11.89 5.34 1.75
CA GLY A 204 11.01 4.61 2.65
C GLY A 204 10.81 5.35 3.98
N ALA A 205 11.91 5.80 4.60
CA ALA A 205 11.86 6.55 5.85
C ALA A 205 11.12 7.88 5.67
N ALA A 206 11.40 8.63 4.58
CA ALA A 206 10.70 9.86 4.26
C ALA A 206 9.19 9.64 4.10
N LEU A 207 8.78 8.55 3.43
CA LEU A 207 7.39 8.18 3.29
C LEU A 207 6.74 7.85 4.65
N ALA A 208 7.41 7.07 5.49
CA ALA A 208 6.92 6.73 6.82
C ALA A 208 6.77 7.95 7.74
N CYS A 209 7.72 8.89 7.71
CA CYS A 209 7.64 10.15 8.43
C CYS A 209 6.57 11.08 7.83
N GLY A 210 6.47 11.14 6.51
CA GLY A 210 5.47 11.91 5.77
C GLY A 210 4.05 11.44 6.03
N TRP A 211 3.87 10.13 6.33
CA TRP A 211 2.55 9.57 6.66
C TRP A 211 1.85 10.28 7.80
N ARG A 212 2.61 10.80 8.76
CA ARG A 212 2.10 11.51 9.94
C ARG A 212 1.98 13.03 9.74
N LYS A 213 2.43 13.56 8.61
CA LYS A 213 2.46 14.99 8.32
C LYS A 213 1.42 15.33 7.23
N PRO A 214 0.61 16.38 7.38
CA PRO A 214 -0.28 16.82 6.31
C PRO A 214 0.49 17.09 5.02
N GLY A 215 0.06 16.47 3.90
CA GLY A 215 0.70 16.61 2.59
C GLY A 215 2.05 15.91 2.41
N GLY A 216 2.66 15.35 3.46
CA GLY A 216 3.98 14.72 3.38
C GLY A 216 4.03 13.49 2.49
N MET A 217 2.98 12.69 2.47
CA MET A 217 2.84 11.55 1.54
C MET A 217 2.77 11.97 0.08
N GLN A 218 2.08 13.09 -0.19
CA GLN A 218 1.85 13.55 -1.56
C GLN A 218 3.17 13.80 -2.29
N LEU A 219 4.10 14.51 -1.66
CA LEU A 219 5.40 14.84 -2.26
C LEU A 219 6.22 13.58 -2.60
N ILE A 220 6.25 12.61 -1.70
CA ILE A 220 6.95 11.34 -1.95
C ILE A 220 6.19 10.51 -2.99
N GLY A 221 4.86 10.52 -2.96
CA GLY A 221 4.03 9.88 -3.97
C GLY A 221 4.27 10.44 -5.37
N ASP A 222 4.33 11.76 -5.51
CA ASP A 222 4.58 12.42 -6.80
C ASP A 222 6.01 12.12 -7.31
N LEU A 223 7.00 12.07 -6.43
CA LEU A 223 8.36 11.66 -6.74
C LEU A 223 8.43 10.21 -7.25
N LEU A 224 7.72 9.29 -6.60
CA LEU A 224 7.63 7.88 -7.01
C LEU A 224 6.88 7.73 -8.34
N LYS A 225 5.74 8.40 -8.49
CA LYS A 225 4.94 8.41 -9.71
C LYS A 225 5.71 8.95 -10.92
N ALA A 226 6.57 9.95 -10.70
CA ALA A 226 7.45 10.50 -11.72
C ALA A 226 8.65 9.59 -12.04
N ASN A 227 8.77 8.41 -11.44
CA ASN A 227 9.90 7.47 -11.60
C ASN A 227 11.28 8.10 -11.36
N LEU A 228 11.36 9.15 -10.55
CA LEU A 228 12.63 9.82 -10.23
C LEU A 228 13.67 8.89 -9.59
N PRO A 229 13.31 7.92 -8.72
CA PRO A 229 14.26 6.96 -8.17
C PRO A 229 14.95 6.11 -9.24
N SER A 230 14.19 5.60 -10.22
CA SER A 230 14.73 4.84 -11.35
C SER A 230 15.59 5.71 -12.25
N TYR A 231 15.15 6.95 -12.52
CA TYR A 231 15.92 7.93 -13.29
C TYR A 231 17.25 8.23 -12.61
N TRP A 232 17.26 8.52 -11.31
CA TRP A 232 18.48 8.75 -10.52
C TRP A 232 19.43 7.56 -10.57
N LEU A 233 18.91 6.34 -10.36
CA LEU A 233 19.71 5.12 -10.40
C LEU A 233 20.34 4.90 -11.79
N ASN A 234 19.61 5.17 -12.86
CA ASN A 234 20.11 5.05 -14.23
C ASN A 234 21.13 6.13 -14.58
N SER A 235 21.11 7.28 -13.90
CA SER A 235 22.08 8.36 -14.07
C SER A 235 23.42 8.11 -13.35
N GLN A 236 23.48 7.06 -12.51
CA GLN A 236 24.71 6.74 -11.80
C GLN A 236 25.80 6.18 -12.76
N PRO A 237 27.09 6.45 -12.48
CA PRO A 237 28.20 5.87 -13.26
C PRO A 237 28.10 4.34 -13.35
N LYS A 238 28.56 3.76 -14.46
CA LYS A 238 28.45 2.31 -14.75
C LYS A 238 29.12 1.40 -13.71
N HIS A 239 30.12 1.90 -12.98
CA HIS A 239 30.81 1.15 -11.93
C HIS A 239 30.01 1.05 -10.61
N VAL A 240 28.93 1.81 -10.47
CA VAL A 240 28.03 1.68 -9.30
C VAL A 240 27.21 0.42 -9.47
N ASN A 241 27.34 -0.49 -8.49
CA ASN A 241 26.52 -1.72 -8.50
C ASN A 241 25.04 -1.35 -8.28
N ARG A 242 24.25 -1.53 -9.33
CA ARG A 242 22.82 -1.16 -9.33
C ARG A 242 21.91 -2.25 -8.76
N GLY A 243 22.47 -3.45 -8.51
CA GLY A 243 21.67 -4.62 -8.15
C GLY A 243 20.77 -5.09 -9.30
N VAL A 244 20.66 -6.39 -9.51
CA VAL A 244 19.77 -6.95 -10.53
C VAL A 244 18.32 -6.73 -10.11
N GLY A 245 17.51 -6.13 -10.99
CA GLY A 245 16.07 -5.96 -10.76
C GLY A 245 15.66 -4.74 -9.91
N VAL A 246 16.59 -3.98 -9.33
CA VAL A 246 16.23 -2.82 -8.48
C VAL A 246 15.45 -1.77 -9.27
N THR A 247 15.88 -1.45 -10.49
CA THR A 247 15.16 -0.46 -11.34
C THR A 247 13.72 -0.93 -11.61
N ALA A 248 13.55 -2.18 -12.02
CA ALA A 248 12.22 -2.74 -12.28
C ALA A 248 11.33 -2.75 -11.02
N HIS A 249 11.92 -2.99 -9.84
CA HIS A 249 11.20 -2.91 -8.57
C HIS A 249 10.76 -1.48 -8.25
N LEU A 250 11.64 -0.49 -8.44
CA LEU A 250 11.30 0.93 -8.24
C LEU A 250 10.19 1.40 -9.20
N GLU A 251 10.24 0.98 -10.47
CA GLU A 251 9.18 1.26 -11.44
C GLU A 251 7.84 0.63 -11.05
N LYS A 252 7.89 -0.58 -10.49
CA LYS A 252 6.70 -1.25 -9.95
C LYS A 252 6.10 -0.48 -8.77
N ILE A 253 6.94 0.01 -7.87
CA ILE A 253 6.53 0.88 -6.76
C ILE A 253 5.85 2.15 -7.29
N GLY A 254 6.42 2.80 -8.28
CA GLY A 254 5.83 3.99 -8.90
C GLY A 254 4.44 3.75 -9.48
N ARG A 255 4.19 2.57 -10.06
CA ARG A 255 2.86 2.18 -10.57
C ARG A 255 1.84 1.97 -9.46
N TRP A 256 2.23 1.42 -8.32
CA TRP A 256 1.31 1.22 -7.19
C TRP A 256 0.77 2.53 -6.62
N VAL A 257 1.50 3.65 -6.71
CA VAL A 257 1.06 4.94 -6.16
C VAL A 257 -0.35 5.31 -6.58
N THR A 258 -0.72 5.04 -7.83
CA THR A 258 -2.03 5.39 -8.41
C THR A 258 -3.00 4.21 -8.49
N ASP A 259 -2.56 3.03 -8.09
CA ASP A 259 -3.38 1.83 -8.12
C ASP A 259 -4.32 1.80 -6.90
N GLY A 260 -5.63 1.84 -7.15
CA GLY A 260 -6.66 1.79 -6.11
C GLY A 260 -7.07 0.38 -5.68
N SER A 261 -6.48 -0.66 -6.27
CA SER A 261 -6.83 -2.05 -5.95
C SER A 261 -6.44 -2.43 -4.51
N PRO A 262 -7.15 -3.37 -3.87
CA PRO A 262 -6.80 -3.85 -2.55
C PRO A 262 -5.37 -4.40 -2.50
N GLY A 263 -4.59 -3.95 -1.54
CA GLY A 263 -3.18 -4.35 -1.40
C GLY A 263 -2.19 -3.56 -2.28
N ALA A 264 -2.65 -2.57 -3.03
CA ALA A 264 -1.84 -1.60 -3.77
C ALA A 264 -1.90 -0.21 -3.10
N GLY A 265 -1.60 0.85 -3.82
CA GLY A 265 -1.64 2.22 -3.33
C GLY A 265 -0.38 2.65 -2.59
N MET A 266 -0.46 3.83 -1.99
CA MET A 266 0.62 4.39 -1.18
C MET A 266 0.97 3.53 0.04
N GLU A 267 -0.03 2.84 0.59
CA GLU A 267 0.14 1.88 1.68
C GLU A 267 1.05 0.72 1.27
N ARG A 268 0.94 0.25 0.03
CA ARG A 268 1.86 -0.77 -0.52
C ARG A 268 3.27 -0.23 -0.62
N CYS A 269 3.44 0.96 -1.16
CA CYS A 269 4.75 1.62 -1.28
C CYS A 269 5.40 1.78 0.10
N LEU A 270 4.61 2.13 1.12
CA LEU A 270 5.08 2.28 2.49
C LEU A 270 5.74 1.00 3.03
N TYR A 271 5.08 -0.14 2.88
CA TYR A 271 5.60 -1.42 3.39
C TYR A 271 6.71 -2.02 2.53
N GLU A 272 6.67 -1.85 1.22
CA GLU A 272 7.74 -2.30 0.32
C GLU A 272 9.06 -1.57 0.55
N LEU A 273 8.98 -0.26 0.80
CA LEU A 273 10.15 0.57 1.04
C LEU A 273 10.64 0.52 2.50
N ASN A 274 9.84 -0.03 3.42
CA ASN A 274 10.19 -0.16 4.84
C ASN A 274 9.99 -1.60 5.33
N PRO A 275 10.93 -2.52 5.07
CA PRO A 275 10.78 -3.94 5.41
C PRO A 275 10.50 -4.23 6.89
N ASN A 276 10.94 -3.39 7.79
CA ASN A 276 10.81 -3.57 9.23
C ASN A 276 9.65 -2.76 9.85
N LEU A 277 8.88 -2.02 9.04
CA LEU A 277 7.77 -1.22 9.54
C LEU A 277 6.61 -2.14 9.96
N PRO A 278 6.11 -2.05 11.19
CA PRO A 278 4.93 -2.79 11.63
C PRO A 278 3.68 -2.32 10.89
N CYS A 279 2.64 -3.13 10.89
CA CYS A 279 1.36 -2.78 10.33
C CYS A 279 0.80 -1.50 10.98
N GLN A 280 0.50 -0.49 10.17
CA GLN A 280 0.01 0.82 10.61
C GLN A 280 -1.52 0.91 10.64
N SER A 281 -2.22 -0.21 10.54
CA SER A 281 -3.67 -0.24 10.65
C SER A 281 -4.14 0.20 12.04
N PRO A 282 -5.15 1.06 12.16
CA PRO A 282 -5.82 1.34 13.42
C PRO A 282 -6.34 0.08 14.13
N ILE A 283 -6.69 -0.97 13.39
CA ILE A 283 -7.17 -2.24 13.91
C ILE A 283 -6.08 -2.96 14.73
N THR A 284 -4.81 -2.76 14.34
CA THR A 284 -3.65 -3.36 15.01
C THR A 284 -2.90 -2.39 15.93
N ALA A 285 -3.41 -1.16 16.14
CA ALA A 285 -2.71 -0.08 16.84
C ALA A 285 -2.26 -0.42 18.27
N GLY A 286 -2.94 -1.35 18.93
CA GLY A 286 -2.56 -1.82 20.27
C GLY A 286 -1.44 -2.86 20.30
N ARG A 287 -0.89 -3.27 19.14
CA ARG A 287 0.11 -4.34 19.01
C ARG A 287 1.16 -3.99 17.98
N TRP A 288 2.39 -4.43 18.23
CA TRP A 288 3.49 -4.30 17.28
C TRP A 288 3.49 -5.51 16.35
N VAL A 289 2.80 -5.41 15.20
CA VAL A 289 2.66 -6.48 14.22
C VAL A 289 3.67 -6.28 13.10
N SER A 290 4.77 -7.02 13.12
CA SER A 290 5.84 -6.98 12.09
C SER A 290 5.83 -8.23 11.19
N ASP A 291 5.28 -9.34 11.67
CA ASP A 291 5.13 -10.60 10.94
C ASP A 291 3.67 -10.79 10.52
N PRO A 292 3.38 -11.17 9.25
CA PRO A 292 2.04 -11.54 8.81
C PRO A 292 1.35 -12.61 9.66
N ALA A 293 2.11 -13.53 10.27
CA ALA A 293 1.56 -14.57 11.16
C ALA A 293 0.93 -14.00 12.44
N GLU A 294 1.41 -12.83 12.91
CA GLU A 294 0.88 -12.13 14.09
C GLU A 294 -0.37 -11.30 13.79
N LEU A 295 -0.67 -11.08 12.51
CA LEU A 295 -1.75 -10.21 12.08
C LEU A 295 -3.13 -10.74 12.53
N LEU A 296 -3.42 -12.02 12.26
CA LEU A 296 -4.70 -12.61 12.63
C LEU A 296 -4.95 -12.61 14.16
N PRO A 297 -3.98 -12.98 15.01
CA PRO A 297 -4.12 -12.83 16.45
C PRO A 297 -4.37 -11.37 16.91
N ALA A 298 -3.77 -10.39 16.21
CA ALA A 298 -4.00 -8.99 16.54
C ALA A 298 -5.40 -8.52 16.16
N ILE A 299 -5.88 -8.91 14.98
CA ILE A 299 -7.24 -8.60 14.53
C ILE A 299 -8.28 -9.32 15.41
N ASP A 300 -8.02 -10.59 15.79
CA ASP A 300 -8.88 -11.38 16.70
C ASP A 300 -9.07 -10.69 18.05
N ALA A 301 -7.98 -10.18 18.63
CA ALA A 301 -8.04 -9.45 19.89
C ALA A 301 -8.80 -8.12 19.75
N SER A 302 -8.66 -7.43 18.63
CA SER A 302 -9.42 -6.22 18.33
C SER A 302 -10.91 -6.53 18.16
N ALA A 303 -11.24 -7.64 17.48
CA ALA A 303 -12.60 -8.15 17.34
C ALA A 303 -13.24 -8.46 18.70
N ALA A 304 -12.52 -9.17 19.57
CA ALA A 304 -12.99 -9.51 20.90
C ALA A 304 -13.25 -8.27 21.78
N ALA A 305 -12.47 -7.20 21.57
CA ALA A 305 -12.66 -5.91 22.25
C ALA A 305 -13.79 -5.03 21.64
N GLY A 306 -14.46 -5.49 20.58
CA GLY A 306 -15.48 -4.69 19.88
C GLY A 306 -14.91 -3.58 19.00
N GLY A 307 -13.60 -3.60 18.73
CA GLY A 307 -12.87 -2.56 17.98
C GLY A 307 -12.92 -2.72 16.45
N LEU A 308 -13.58 -3.74 15.91
CA LEU A 308 -13.69 -3.92 14.47
C LEU A 308 -14.86 -3.13 13.89
N SER A 309 -14.55 -2.30 12.90
CA SER A 309 -15.54 -1.71 11.99
C SER A 309 -16.08 -2.76 11.01
N ARG A 310 -16.94 -2.31 10.05
CA ARG A 310 -17.54 -3.21 9.04
C ARG A 310 -16.54 -3.96 8.14
N GLN A 311 -15.26 -3.62 8.16
CA GLN A 311 -14.21 -4.29 7.38
C GLN A 311 -13.05 -4.68 8.30
N PRO A 312 -12.78 -5.99 8.49
CA PRO A 312 -11.68 -6.47 9.32
C PRO A 312 -10.31 -6.32 8.68
N ILE A 313 -10.29 -6.04 7.38
CA ILE A 313 -9.10 -5.82 6.57
C ILE A 313 -9.24 -4.47 5.91
N ASP A 314 -8.52 -3.48 6.42
CA ASP A 314 -8.41 -2.16 5.83
C ASP A 314 -7.29 -2.11 4.78
N ARG A 315 -7.07 -0.92 4.19
CA ARG A 315 -6.04 -0.72 3.18
C ARG A 315 -4.63 -1.02 3.69
N HIS A 316 -4.33 -0.70 4.96
CA HIS A 316 -3.04 -1.00 5.56
C HIS A 316 -2.81 -2.50 5.73
N ILE A 317 -3.81 -3.23 6.25
CA ILE A 317 -3.72 -4.68 6.41
C ILE A 317 -3.56 -5.37 5.05
N ALA A 318 -4.36 -4.97 4.06
CA ALA A 318 -4.27 -5.50 2.70
C ALA A 318 -2.88 -5.25 2.08
N ALA A 319 -2.36 -4.04 2.18
CA ALA A 319 -1.04 -3.66 1.67
C ALA A 319 0.10 -4.35 2.44
N PHE A 320 -0.02 -4.49 3.76
CA PHE A 320 0.94 -5.19 4.59
C PHE A 320 1.02 -6.68 4.23
N LEU A 321 -0.12 -7.35 4.09
CA LEU A 321 -0.19 -8.74 3.63
C LEU A 321 0.44 -8.89 2.25
N ALA A 322 0.05 -8.03 1.31
CA ALA A 322 0.58 -8.08 -0.04
C ALA A 322 2.10 -7.84 -0.09
N ALA A 323 2.67 -7.00 0.80
CA ALA A 323 4.09 -6.71 0.86
C ALA A 323 4.93 -7.80 1.56
N ARG A 324 4.35 -8.53 2.51
CA ARG A 324 5.08 -9.44 3.40
C ARG A 324 4.76 -10.91 3.19
N SER A 325 3.59 -11.24 2.63
CA SER A 325 3.23 -12.63 2.39
C SER A 325 3.92 -13.16 1.14
N HIS A 326 4.50 -14.36 1.23
CA HIS A 326 5.04 -15.08 0.08
C HIS A 326 3.95 -15.73 -0.78
N ALA A 327 2.72 -15.84 -0.25
CA ALA A 327 1.57 -16.33 -1.01
C ALA A 327 1.05 -15.24 -1.95
N ASP A 328 0.52 -15.65 -3.11
CA ASP A 328 -0.18 -14.71 -3.99
C ASP A 328 -1.53 -14.33 -3.37
N THR A 329 -1.48 -13.30 -2.52
CA THR A 329 -2.67 -12.75 -1.86
C THR A 329 -3.48 -11.86 -2.79
N THR A 330 -3.00 -11.56 -3.99
CA THR A 330 -3.64 -10.61 -4.92
C THR A 330 -5.03 -11.09 -5.33
N GLN A 331 -5.19 -12.38 -5.64
CA GLN A 331 -6.50 -12.95 -5.99
C GLN A 331 -7.47 -12.93 -4.81
N LEU A 332 -6.97 -13.24 -3.60
CA LEU A 332 -7.78 -13.25 -2.38
C LEU A 332 -8.21 -11.84 -1.99
N LEU A 333 -7.29 -10.86 -2.10
CA LEU A 333 -7.60 -9.45 -1.85
C LEU A 333 -8.59 -8.89 -2.90
N GLY A 334 -8.54 -9.39 -4.14
CA GLY A 334 -9.50 -9.05 -5.19
C GLY A 334 -10.95 -9.48 -4.89
N LEU A 335 -11.16 -10.45 -3.98
CA LEU A 335 -12.50 -10.84 -3.51
C LEU A 335 -13.10 -9.82 -2.52
N MET A 336 -12.30 -8.88 -2.03
CA MET A 336 -12.75 -7.83 -1.12
C MET A 336 -13.32 -6.67 -1.94
N GLN A 337 -14.63 -6.60 -2.12
CA GLN A 337 -15.25 -5.43 -2.72
C GLN A 337 -15.43 -4.30 -1.68
N PRO A 338 -15.06 -3.05 -2.02
CA PRO A 338 -14.87 -2.01 -1.01
C PRO A 338 -16.14 -1.39 -0.42
N GLN A 339 -17.36 -1.65 -0.88
CA GLN A 339 -18.46 -0.77 -0.53
C GLN A 339 -19.83 -1.36 -0.19
N ASN A 340 -20.08 -2.66 -0.38
CA ASN A 340 -21.36 -3.25 -0.01
C ASN A 340 -21.17 -4.56 0.77
N VAL A 341 -21.75 -4.64 1.96
CA VAL A 341 -21.87 -5.90 2.73
C VAL A 341 -23.01 -6.70 2.10
N ASP A 342 -22.77 -7.23 0.92
CA ASP A 342 -23.63 -8.23 0.31
C ASP A 342 -23.12 -9.65 0.64
N GLU A 343 -23.90 -10.65 0.26
CA GLU A 343 -23.58 -12.06 0.50
C GLU A 343 -22.18 -12.41 -0.03
N HIS A 344 -21.80 -11.91 -1.20
CA HIS A 344 -20.52 -12.21 -1.85
C HIS A 344 -19.33 -11.58 -1.10
N SER A 345 -19.48 -10.36 -0.62
CA SER A 345 -18.47 -9.66 0.17
C SER A 345 -18.22 -10.33 1.52
N ALA A 346 -19.28 -10.77 2.23
CA ALA A 346 -19.16 -11.47 3.50
C ALA A 346 -18.45 -12.82 3.36
N ILE A 347 -18.81 -13.61 2.37
CA ILE A 347 -18.17 -14.90 2.06
C ILE A 347 -16.73 -14.69 1.56
N GLY A 348 -16.47 -13.68 0.73
CA GLY A 348 -15.14 -13.33 0.25
C GLY A 348 -14.20 -12.95 1.40
N THR A 349 -14.66 -12.14 2.34
CA THR A 349 -13.90 -11.78 3.55
C THR A 349 -13.61 -12.99 4.42
N LEU A 350 -14.61 -13.84 4.67
CA LEU A 350 -14.42 -15.06 5.45
C LEU A 350 -13.45 -16.03 4.76
N ARG A 351 -13.53 -16.16 3.44
CA ARG A 351 -12.62 -17.01 2.65
C ARG A 351 -11.17 -16.53 2.78
N LEU A 352 -10.94 -15.23 2.63
CA LEU A 352 -9.60 -14.65 2.84
C LEU A 352 -9.07 -14.92 4.25
N LEU A 353 -9.87 -14.67 5.27
CA LEU A 353 -9.47 -14.89 6.67
C LEU A 353 -9.21 -16.38 6.96
N ALA A 354 -10.01 -17.29 6.42
CA ALA A 354 -9.84 -18.74 6.57
C ALA A 354 -8.57 -19.24 5.87
N GLU A 355 -8.28 -18.72 4.67
CA GLU A 355 -7.06 -19.01 3.92
C GLU A 355 -5.82 -18.53 4.67
N LEU A 356 -5.86 -17.30 5.18
CA LEU A 356 -4.78 -16.76 6.01
C LEU A 356 -4.60 -17.56 7.31
N GLN A 357 -5.69 -17.99 7.96
CA GLN A 357 -5.61 -18.85 9.14
C GLN A 357 -4.88 -20.16 8.83
N THR A 358 -5.17 -20.75 7.67
CA THR A 358 -4.56 -22.00 7.22
C THR A 358 -3.09 -21.80 6.84
N SER A 359 -2.80 -20.77 6.04
CA SER A 359 -1.45 -20.47 5.53
C SER A 359 -0.47 -20.14 6.65
N PHE A 360 -0.91 -19.36 7.63
CA PHE A 360 -0.09 -19.00 8.80
C PHE A 360 -0.17 -20.01 9.96
N LYS A 361 -0.93 -21.09 9.79
CA LYS A 361 -1.18 -22.08 10.87
C LYS A 361 -1.59 -21.42 12.19
N SER A 362 -2.40 -20.38 12.09
CA SER A 362 -2.84 -19.62 13.25
C SER A 362 -3.72 -20.46 14.16
N ARG A 363 -3.62 -20.23 15.46
CA ARG A 363 -4.48 -20.89 16.48
C ARG A 363 -5.94 -20.50 16.28
N ALA A 364 -6.80 -21.04 17.12
CA ALA A 364 -8.21 -20.66 17.17
C ALA A 364 -8.37 -19.13 17.34
N LEU A 365 -9.31 -18.54 16.58
CA LEU A 365 -9.57 -17.11 16.51
C LEU A 365 -11.05 -16.83 16.86
N PRO A 366 -11.45 -16.96 18.14
CA PRO A 366 -12.85 -16.88 18.55
C PRO A 366 -13.44 -15.47 18.38
N GLY A 367 -12.65 -14.40 18.55
CA GLY A 367 -13.08 -13.02 18.32
C GLY A 367 -13.43 -12.76 16.85
N LEU A 368 -12.53 -13.16 15.94
CA LEU A 368 -12.78 -13.12 14.50
C LEU A 368 -13.91 -14.05 14.07
N GLY A 369 -14.00 -15.24 14.67
CA GLY A 369 -15.10 -16.18 14.43
C GLY A 369 -16.45 -15.54 14.72
N MET A 370 -16.60 -14.93 15.89
CA MET A 370 -17.83 -14.23 16.28
C MET A 370 -18.12 -13.02 15.37
N TYR A 371 -17.11 -12.26 15.02
CA TYR A 371 -17.25 -11.16 14.05
C TYR A 371 -17.74 -11.67 12.67
N CYS A 372 -17.17 -12.77 12.17
CA CYS A 372 -17.61 -13.38 10.92
C CYS A 372 -19.03 -13.93 11.01
N ALA A 373 -19.44 -14.46 12.17
CA ALA A 373 -20.83 -14.89 12.38
C ALA A 373 -21.82 -13.72 12.24
N GLU A 374 -21.47 -12.54 12.73
CA GLU A 374 -22.28 -11.32 12.52
C GLU A 374 -22.32 -10.91 11.03
N LEU A 375 -21.20 -10.96 10.33
CA LEU A 375 -21.14 -10.69 8.88
C LEU A 375 -21.96 -11.68 8.05
N LEU A 376 -22.13 -12.91 8.52
CA LEU A 376 -22.89 -13.95 7.82
C LEU A 376 -24.41 -13.86 8.04
N LYS A 377 -24.91 -13.00 8.93
CA LYS A 377 -26.38 -12.85 9.15
C LYS A 377 -27.15 -12.62 7.85
N PRO A 378 -26.75 -11.67 6.97
CA PRO A 378 -27.45 -11.49 5.70
C PRO A 378 -27.41 -12.74 4.81
N VAL A 379 -26.29 -13.48 4.81
CA VAL A 379 -26.16 -14.74 4.06
C VAL A 379 -27.14 -15.80 4.60
N ILE A 380 -27.25 -15.92 5.92
CA ILE A 380 -28.19 -16.84 6.56
C ILE A 380 -29.63 -16.46 6.25
N GLU A 381 -29.96 -15.18 6.16
CA GLU A 381 -31.29 -14.68 5.85
C GLU A 381 -31.74 -14.99 4.42
N THR A 382 -30.83 -15.26 3.48
CA THR A 382 -31.16 -15.71 2.12
C THR A 382 -31.78 -17.11 2.06
N PHE A 383 -31.60 -17.96 3.11
CA PHE A 383 -32.21 -19.27 3.17
C PHE A 383 -33.72 -19.18 3.40
N HIS A 384 -34.49 -19.85 2.57
CA HIS A 384 -35.96 -19.76 2.54
C HIS A 384 -36.61 -20.59 3.63
N HIS A 385 -36.02 -21.74 4.01
CA HIS A 385 -36.61 -22.66 4.95
C HIS A 385 -36.38 -22.24 6.41
N ARG A 386 -37.41 -21.65 7.05
CA ARG A 386 -37.32 -21.06 8.41
C ARG A 386 -36.64 -21.94 9.47
N LYS A 387 -37.00 -23.23 9.54
CA LYS A 387 -36.38 -24.15 10.56
C LYS A 387 -34.93 -24.43 10.26
N ARG A 388 -34.53 -24.58 8.98
CA ARG A 388 -33.13 -24.76 8.59
C ARG A 388 -32.31 -23.50 8.85
N ARG A 389 -32.85 -22.35 8.53
CA ARG A 389 -32.24 -21.04 8.81
C ARG A 389 -31.94 -20.87 10.29
N GLY A 390 -32.91 -21.18 11.19
CA GLY A 390 -32.69 -21.13 12.65
C GLY A 390 -31.59 -22.05 13.12
N LYS A 391 -31.61 -23.32 12.67
CA LYS A 391 -30.55 -24.28 13.01
C LYS A 391 -29.19 -23.87 12.46
N LEU A 392 -29.11 -23.34 11.24
CA LEU A 392 -27.87 -22.85 10.66
C LEU A 392 -27.30 -21.69 11.49
N ALA A 393 -28.13 -20.75 11.92
CA ALA A 393 -27.71 -19.63 12.77
C ALA A 393 -27.10 -20.12 14.11
N GLU A 394 -27.71 -21.11 14.75
CA GLU A 394 -27.21 -21.71 15.99
C GLU A 394 -25.84 -22.42 15.78
N VAL A 395 -25.72 -23.21 14.72
CA VAL A 395 -24.50 -23.93 14.37
C VAL A 395 -23.37 -22.96 14.00
N VAL A 396 -23.66 -21.91 13.22
CA VAL A 396 -22.71 -20.85 12.86
C VAL A 396 -22.13 -20.20 14.11
N VAL A 397 -22.96 -19.84 15.10
CA VAL A 397 -22.48 -19.26 16.37
C VAL A 397 -21.64 -20.26 17.16
N ALA A 398 -22.03 -21.53 17.20
CA ALA A 398 -21.25 -22.55 17.90
C ALA A 398 -19.86 -22.77 17.28
N VAL A 399 -19.80 -22.84 15.95
CA VAL A 399 -18.51 -22.98 15.21
C VAL A 399 -17.69 -21.70 15.31
N ALA A 400 -18.30 -20.53 15.25
CA ALA A 400 -17.64 -19.25 15.43
C ALA A 400 -16.90 -19.15 16.78
N LYS A 401 -17.51 -19.60 17.85
CA LYS A 401 -16.87 -19.66 19.17
C LYS A 401 -15.63 -20.56 19.23
N SER A 402 -15.56 -21.59 18.38
CA SER A 402 -14.37 -22.42 18.27
C SER A 402 -13.18 -21.70 17.58
N GLY A 403 -13.42 -20.60 16.90
CA GLY A 403 -12.40 -19.83 16.17
C GLY A 403 -11.82 -20.54 14.94
N ASN A 404 -12.49 -21.57 14.43
CA ASN A 404 -12.11 -22.27 13.21
C ASN A 404 -12.83 -21.65 12.00
N LEU A 405 -12.15 -20.72 11.31
CA LEU A 405 -12.73 -19.96 10.20
C LEU A 405 -12.97 -20.84 8.96
N SER A 406 -12.12 -21.85 8.73
CA SER A 406 -12.31 -22.81 7.64
C SER A 406 -13.56 -23.66 7.82
N ALA A 407 -13.86 -24.07 9.05
CA ALA A 407 -15.11 -24.79 9.35
C ALA A 407 -16.32 -23.87 9.19
N LEU A 408 -16.20 -22.61 9.58
CA LEU A 408 -17.24 -21.60 9.40
C LEU A 408 -17.53 -21.33 7.92
N LEU A 409 -16.49 -21.25 7.10
CA LEU A 409 -16.60 -21.08 5.64
C LEU A 409 -17.34 -22.25 4.98
N LYS A 410 -17.00 -23.49 5.37
CA LYS A 410 -17.69 -24.68 4.85
C LYS A 410 -19.19 -24.70 5.16
N LEU A 411 -19.58 -24.16 6.29
CA LEU A 411 -21.00 -24.05 6.65
C LEU A 411 -21.70 -22.94 5.88
N ALA A 412 -21.05 -21.79 5.70
CA ALA A 412 -21.65 -20.62 5.07
C ALA A 412 -21.74 -20.75 3.54
N ASP A 413 -20.77 -21.44 2.92
CA ASP A 413 -20.64 -21.59 1.46
C ASP A 413 -20.82 -23.03 0.99
N ASP A 414 -21.71 -23.81 1.66
CA ASP A 414 -22.07 -25.16 1.27
C ASP A 414 -23.00 -25.13 0.04
N PRO A 415 -22.51 -25.52 -1.16
CA PRO A 415 -23.28 -25.47 -2.39
C PRO A 415 -24.44 -26.48 -2.41
N ASP A 416 -24.30 -27.60 -1.73
CA ASP A 416 -25.34 -28.64 -1.73
C ASP A 416 -26.48 -28.23 -0.80
N PHE A 417 -26.16 -27.59 0.32
CA PHE A 417 -27.16 -27.04 1.22
C PHE A 417 -27.95 -25.89 0.58
N LYS A 418 -27.27 -24.99 -0.15
CA LYS A 418 -27.91 -23.91 -0.92
C LYS A 418 -28.83 -24.46 -2.02
N LYS A 419 -28.37 -25.47 -2.79
CA LYS A 419 -29.18 -26.13 -3.81
C LYS A 419 -30.41 -26.83 -3.23
N LEU A 420 -30.25 -27.50 -2.08
CA LEU A 420 -31.36 -28.18 -1.42
C LEU A 420 -32.45 -27.20 -0.93
N ASP A 421 -32.03 -26.07 -0.37
CA ASP A 421 -32.95 -25.01 0.08
C ASP A 421 -33.70 -24.41 -1.13
N ARG A 422 -33.00 -24.06 -2.19
CA ARG A 422 -33.58 -23.52 -3.43
C ARG A 422 -34.61 -24.46 -4.04
N ARG A 423 -34.24 -25.74 -4.20
CA ARG A 423 -35.18 -26.76 -4.73
C ARG A 423 -36.41 -26.91 -3.85
N GLY A 424 -36.24 -26.83 -2.52
CA GLY A 424 -37.37 -26.88 -1.58
C GLY A 424 -38.29 -25.68 -1.72
N PHE A 425 -37.71 -24.49 -1.90
CA PHE A 425 -38.47 -23.26 -2.12
C PHE A 425 -39.25 -23.29 -3.45
N ASP A 426 -38.59 -23.68 -4.54
CA ASP A 426 -39.22 -23.77 -5.87
C ASP A 426 -40.43 -24.74 -5.85
N LYS A 427 -40.26 -25.92 -5.23
CA LYS A 427 -41.37 -26.87 -5.06
C LYS A 427 -42.51 -26.29 -4.18
N ALA A 428 -42.17 -25.59 -3.13
CA ALA A 428 -43.18 -24.96 -2.28
C ALA A 428 -43.95 -23.84 -3.03
N LYS A 429 -43.24 -23.08 -3.85
CA LYS A 429 -43.79 -22.04 -4.73
C LYS A 429 -44.76 -22.62 -5.78
N GLU A 430 -44.33 -23.73 -6.43
CA GLU A 430 -45.18 -24.44 -7.41
C GLU A 430 -46.46 -24.94 -6.73
N LEU A 431 -46.37 -25.57 -5.56
CA LEU A 431 -47.49 -26.04 -4.78
C LEU A 431 -48.41 -24.88 -4.38
N TRP A 432 -47.86 -23.76 -3.96
CA TRP A 432 -48.61 -22.59 -3.56
C TRP A 432 -49.41 -22.02 -4.74
N VAL A 433 -48.75 -21.85 -5.93
CA VAL A 433 -49.42 -21.40 -7.16
C VAL A 433 -50.53 -22.37 -7.59
N LYS A 434 -50.31 -23.68 -7.46
CA LYS A 434 -51.30 -24.69 -7.75
C LYS A 434 -52.49 -24.56 -6.79
N CYS A 435 -52.24 -24.45 -5.49
CA CYS A 435 -53.32 -24.27 -4.49
C CYS A 435 -54.13 -22.98 -4.72
N GLU A 436 -53.49 -21.88 -5.07
CA GLU A 436 -54.17 -20.63 -5.45
C GLU A 436 -55.05 -20.78 -6.68
N THR A 437 -54.52 -21.45 -7.71
CA THR A 437 -55.26 -21.74 -8.91
C THR A 437 -56.48 -22.63 -8.63
N ASP A 438 -56.31 -23.68 -7.82
CA ASP A 438 -57.36 -24.57 -7.39
C ASP A 438 -58.42 -23.81 -6.55
N LEU A 439 -58.00 -22.91 -5.64
CA LEU A 439 -58.91 -22.06 -4.86
C LEU A 439 -59.72 -21.14 -5.77
N ALA A 440 -59.05 -20.45 -6.68
CA ALA A 440 -59.73 -19.57 -7.65
C ALA A 440 -60.75 -20.31 -8.53
N THR A 441 -60.41 -21.54 -8.97
CA THR A 441 -61.37 -22.37 -9.70
C THR A 441 -62.51 -22.83 -8.83
N LEU A 442 -62.25 -23.21 -7.59
CA LEU A 442 -63.30 -23.59 -6.62
C LEU A 442 -64.24 -22.41 -6.31
N GLU A 443 -63.74 -21.22 -6.15
CA GLU A 443 -64.53 -20.02 -5.93
C GLU A 443 -65.41 -19.65 -7.16
N ARG A 444 -64.84 -19.72 -8.33
CA ARG A 444 -65.56 -19.46 -9.58
C ARG A 444 -66.69 -20.45 -9.81
N ASP A 445 -66.47 -21.74 -9.54
CA ASP A 445 -67.42 -22.79 -9.76
C ASP A 445 -68.42 -22.99 -8.60
N THR A 446 -68.29 -22.23 -7.51
CA THR A 446 -69.15 -22.33 -6.32
C THR A 446 -70.65 -22.18 -6.67
N PRO A 447 -71.11 -21.22 -7.51
CA PRO A 447 -72.53 -21.14 -7.92
C PRO A 447 -72.99 -22.39 -8.64
N LYS A 448 -72.19 -22.87 -9.61
CA LYS A 448 -72.46 -24.06 -10.42
C LYS A 448 -72.59 -25.33 -9.56
N ARG A 449 -71.69 -25.51 -8.61
CA ARG A 449 -71.72 -26.62 -7.63
C ARG A 449 -72.95 -26.60 -6.74
N LYS A 450 -73.38 -25.43 -6.31
CA LYS A 450 -74.61 -25.26 -5.53
C LYS A 450 -75.81 -25.69 -6.34
N ASP A 451 -75.89 -25.35 -7.62
CA ASP A 451 -76.98 -25.73 -8.52
C ASP A 451 -76.93 -27.22 -8.84
N ASP A 452 -75.80 -27.79 -9.08
CA ASP A 452 -75.60 -29.26 -9.29
C ASP A 452 -75.95 -30.05 -8.01
N ALA A 453 -75.57 -29.56 -6.83
CA ALA A 453 -75.94 -30.17 -5.55
C ALA A 453 -77.45 -30.11 -5.31
N ARG A 454 -78.12 -28.98 -5.64
CA ARG A 454 -79.58 -28.82 -5.58
C ARG A 454 -80.28 -29.75 -6.56
N ARG A 455 -79.74 -29.90 -7.80
CA ARG A 455 -80.31 -30.80 -8.80
C ARG A 455 -80.20 -32.25 -8.31
N LYS A 456 -79.03 -32.71 -7.90
CA LYS A 456 -78.83 -34.06 -7.36
C LYS A 456 -79.65 -34.33 -6.09
N GLY A 457 -79.75 -33.33 -5.23
CA GLY A 457 -80.63 -33.46 -4.06
C GLY A 457 -82.12 -33.61 -4.42
N ARG A 458 -82.59 -32.89 -5.44
CA ARG A 458 -83.93 -33.07 -5.96
C ARG A 458 -84.18 -34.41 -6.61
N GLU A 459 -83.23 -34.88 -7.39
CA GLU A 459 -83.29 -36.21 -8.05
C GLU A 459 -83.30 -37.32 -6.98
N SER A 460 -82.46 -37.25 -5.98
CA SER A 460 -82.43 -38.21 -4.87
C SER A 460 -83.75 -38.16 -4.06
N ALA A 461 -84.26 -36.98 -3.77
CA ALA A 461 -85.51 -36.83 -3.06
C ALA A 461 -86.69 -37.39 -3.89
N ALA A 462 -86.67 -37.17 -5.21
CA ALA A 462 -87.66 -37.76 -6.10
C ALA A 462 -87.63 -39.27 -6.11
N MET A 463 -86.39 -39.88 -6.18
CA MET A 463 -86.26 -41.32 -6.13
C MET A 463 -86.75 -41.92 -4.81
N VAL A 464 -86.42 -41.29 -3.68
CA VAL A 464 -86.88 -41.76 -2.36
C VAL A 464 -88.39 -41.62 -2.22
N SER A 465 -88.96 -40.51 -2.66
CA SER A 465 -90.41 -40.31 -2.61
C SER A 465 -91.18 -41.25 -3.55
N SER A 466 -90.65 -41.52 -4.75
CA SER A 466 -91.22 -42.51 -5.66
C SER A 466 -91.15 -43.93 -5.08
N GLY A 467 -90.05 -44.29 -4.47
CA GLY A 467 -89.86 -45.56 -3.78
C GLY A 467 -90.81 -45.75 -2.61
N LEU A 468 -90.98 -44.69 -1.80
CA LEU A 468 -91.98 -44.69 -0.74
C LEU A 468 -93.43 -44.78 -1.25
N ALA A 469 -93.72 -44.11 -2.34
CA ALA A 469 -95.06 -44.18 -2.96
C ALA A 469 -95.38 -45.58 -3.49
N VAL A 470 -94.37 -46.22 -4.19
CA VAL A 470 -94.53 -47.59 -4.65
C VAL A 470 -94.69 -48.57 -3.49
N LEU A 471 -93.93 -48.38 -2.38
CA LEU A 471 -94.04 -49.19 -1.18
C LEU A 471 -95.43 -49.03 -0.51
N THR A 472 -95.84 -47.79 -0.44
CA THR A 472 -97.21 -47.51 0.17
C THR A 472 -98.34 -48.09 -0.68
N VAL A 473 -98.28 -47.98 -2.00
CA VAL A 473 -99.21 -48.60 -2.89
C VAL A 473 -99.15 -50.10 -2.81
N GLY A 474 -97.91 -50.70 -2.79
CA GLY A 474 -97.69 -52.14 -2.68
C GLY A 474 -98.23 -52.70 -1.35
N VAL A 475 -98.01 -51.99 -0.22
CA VAL A 475 -98.51 -52.38 1.13
C VAL A 475 -100.05 -52.23 1.18
N THR A 476 -100.59 -51.16 0.59
CA THR A 476 -102.07 -50.98 0.54
C THR A 476 -102.72 -52.03 -0.36
N PHE A 477 -102.07 -52.44 -1.44
CA PHE A 477 -102.59 -53.53 -2.29
C PHE A 477 -102.54 -54.88 -1.59
N LEU A 478 -101.47 -55.22 -0.90
CA LEU A 478 -101.35 -56.39 -0.05
C LEU A 478 -102.36 -56.47 1.05
N LEU A 479 -102.61 -55.34 1.74
CA LEU A 479 -103.58 -55.24 2.82
C LEU A 479 -105.03 -55.30 2.31
N LYS A 480 -105.34 -55.09 1.06
CA LYS A 480 -106.63 -55.22 0.42
C LYS A 480 -106.92 -56.62 -0.07
N TRP A 481 -105.90 -57.53 -0.16
CA TRP A 481 -105.99 -58.89 -0.61
C TRP A 481 -105.84 -59.93 0.55
N LEU A 482 -105.52 -59.45 1.73
CA LEU A 482 -105.68 -60.21 2.95
C LEU A 482 -106.96 -59.87 3.64
#